data_966aa60b7bbfd60adec37b47aa705e59
#
_entry.id   966aa60b7bbfd60adec37b47aa705e59
#
_cell.length_a   1.000
_cell.length_b   1.000
_cell.length_c   1.000
_cell.angle_alpha   90.00
_cell.angle_beta   90.00
_cell.angle_gamma   90.00
#
_symmetry.space_group_name_H-M   'P 1'
#
loop_
_entity.id
_entity.type
_entity.pdbx_description
1 polymer ?
#
loop_
_entity_poly.entity_id
_entity_poly.type
_entity_poly.pdbx_seq_one_letter_code
_entity_poly.pdbx_strand_id
1 'polypeptide(L)'
;MPEDARNRILRVASFVGTRASDPERGPQVRLNSDEARARLLVDGELAWVQGPRRQELATVVVDDAVARGDCGLRDVAGAAVSELVRVTKPDLDSHTRRGLFA
;
A
#
# COMPACT_ATOMS: atom_id res chain seq x y z
N MET A 1 14.55 4.06 -20.76
CA MET A 1 14.74 4.23 -19.34
C MET A 1 13.87 3.26 -18.56
N PRO A 2 14.43 2.46 -17.74
CA PRO A 2 13.59 1.56 -16.96
C PRO A 2 12.71 2.33 -16.01
N GLU A 3 11.55 1.82 -15.84
CA GLU A 3 10.58 2.37 -14.91
C GLU A 3 11.08 2.20 -13.48
N ASP A 4 10.83 3.19 -12.64
CA ASP A 4 11.13 3.06 -11.22
C ASP A 4 10.24 1.99 -10.61
N ALA A 5 10.83 0.92 -10.12
CA ALA A 5 10.08 -0.20 -9.57
C ALA A 5 9.20 0.22 -8.38
N ARG A 6 9.61 1.27 -7.66
CA ARG A 6 8.84 1.76 -6.52
C ARG A 6 7.52 2.39 -6.93
N ASN A 7 7.43 2.84 -8.18
CA ASN A 7 6.22 3.50 -8.69
C ASN A 7 5.40 2.60 -9.57
N ARG A 8 5.76 1.32 -9.67
CA ARG A 8 5.02 0.41 -10.52
C ARG A 8 3.60 0.22 -10.00
N ILE A 9 2.66 0.20 -10.94
CA ILE A 9 1.25 0.05 -10.62
C ILE A 9 0.96 -1.40 -10.24
N LEU A 10 0.09 -1.58 -9.26
CA LEU A 10 -0.39 -2.89 -8.84
C LEU A 10 -1.90 -2.97 -9.06
N ARG A 11 -2.38 -4.16 -9.37
CA ARG A 11 -3.80 -4.42 -9.53
C ARG A 11 -4.36 -4.93 -8.19
N VAL A 12 -5.50 -4.40 -7.79
CA VAL A 12 -6.16 -4.86 -6.57
C VAL A 12 -6.82 -6.20 -6.87
N ALA A 13 -6.26 -7.28 -6.35
CA ALA A 13 -6.76 -8.63 -6.59
C ALA A 13 -7.81 -9.03 -5.56
N SER A 14 -7.79 -8.44 -4.37
CA SER A 14 -8.77 -8.72 -3.34
C SER A 14 -8.99 -7.50 -2.48
N PHE A 15 -10.19 -7.39 -1.93
CA PHE A 15 -10.55 -6.30 -1.03
C PHE A 15 -11.43 -6.86 0.08
N VAL A 16 -11.07 -6.53 1.32
CA VAL A 16 -11.82 -6.96 2.50
C VAL A 16 -12.19 -5.71 3.30
N GLY A 17 -13.46 -5.57 3.62
CA GLY A 17 -13.91 -4.56 4.57
C GLY A 17 -14.15 -5.23 5.91
N THR A 18 -13.79 -4.56 6.99
CA THR A 18 -13.99 -5.11 8.33
C THR A 18 -15.08 -4.37 9.07
N ARG A 19 -15.63 -5.02 10.10
CA ARG A 19 -16.64 -4.45 10.98
C ARG A 19 -15.99 -4.01 12.28
N ALA A 20 -16.69 -3.14 13.01
CA ALA A 20 -16.16 -2.65 14.28
C ALA A 20 -15.85 -3.78 15.27
N SER A 21 -16.56 -4.91 15.15
CA SER A 21 -16.38 -6.04 16.04
C SER A 21 -15.24 -6.97 15.66
N ASP A 22 -14.63 -6.76 14.49
CA ASP A 22 -13.55 -7.64 14.05
C ASP A 22 -12.29 -7.42 14.89
N PRO A 23 -11.57 -8.48 15.27
CA PRO A 23 -10.37 -8.33 16.10
C PRO A 23 -9.25 -7.61 15.38
N GLU A 24 -9.14 -7.82 14.07
CA GLU A 24 -8.14 -7.11 13.24
C GLU A 24 -8.88 -6.29 12.21
N ARG A 25 -8.55 -5.02 12.15
CA ARG A 25 -9.21 -4.10 11.22
C ARG A 25 -8.31 -2.90 10.98
N GLY A 26 -8.73 -2.07 10.04
CA GLY A 26 -7.97 -0.88 9.67
C GLY A 26 -7.23 -1.09 8.36
N PRO A 27 -6.74 -0.02 7.77
CA PRO A 27 -6.14 -0.08 6.44
C PRO A 27 -4.91 -0.97 6.40
N GLN A 28 -4.90 -1.90 5.44
CA GLN A 28 -3.80 -2.84 5.26
C GLN A 28 -3.61 -3.10 3.77
N VAL A 29 -2.36 -3.22 3.34
CA VAL A 29 -2.04 -3.61 1.98
C VAL A 29 -1.13 -4.83 2.03
N ARG A 30 -1.54 -5.89 1.32
CA ARG A 30 -0.77 -7.13 1.23
C ARG A 30 0.00 -7.13 -0.07
N LEU A 31 1.28 -7.43 0.01
CA LEU A 31 2.20 -7.40 -1.12
C LEU A 31 3.03 -8.67 -1.15
N ASN A 32 3.30 -9.15 -2.37
CA ASN A 32 4.34 -10.15 -2.57
C ASN A 32 5.67 -9.60 -2.06
N SER A 33 6.54 -10.47 -1.54
CA SER A 33 7.81 -10.03 -0.97
C SER A 33 8.69 -9.29 -1.98
N ASP A 34 8.65 -9.68 -3.25
CA ASP A 34 9.42 -8.99 -4.29
C ASP A 34 8.89 -7.57 -4.51
N GLU A 35 7.58 -7.41 -4.48
CA GLU A 35 6.98 -6.08 -4.66
C GLU A 35 7.29 -5.18 -3.46
N ALA A 36 7.25 -5.72 -2.26
CA ALA A 36 7.61 -4.95 -1.06
C ALA A 36 9.07 -4.53 -1.12
N ARG A 37 9.95 -5.47 -1.48
CA ARG A 37 11.38 -5.19 -1.56
C ARG A 37 11.68 -4.12 -2.60
N ALA A 38 11.03 -4.20 -3.76
CA ALA A 38 11.24 -3.21 -4.83
C ALA A 38 10.88 -1.81 -4.37
N ARG A 39 9.96 -1.69 -3.42
CA ARG A 39 9.50 -0.41 -2.89
C ARG A 39 10.18 -0.03 -1.59
N LEU A 40 11.12 -0.83 -1.13
CA LEU A 40 11.82 -0.64 0.14
C LEU A 40 10.87 -0.65 1.33
N LEU A 41 9.85 -1.49 1.25
CA LEU A 41 8.86 -1.65 2.30
C LEU A 41 9.12 -2.93 3.08
N VAL A 42 8.93 -2.85 4.38
CA VAL A 42 9.10 -3.97 5.30
C VAL A 42 7.75 -4.28 5.94
N ASP A 43 7.53 -5.54 6.22
CA ASP A 43 6.31 -5.99 6.89
C ASP A 43 6.07 -5.17 8.16
N GLY A 44 4.87 -4.66 8.33
CA GLY A 44 4.49 -3.85 9.49
C GLY A 44 4.66 -2.35 9.32
N GLU A 45 5.38 -1.91 8.29
CA GLU A 45 5.52 -0.48 8.02
C GLU A 45 4.25 0.10 7.41
N LEU A 46 4.17 1.43 7.42
CA LEU A 46 3.10 2.13 6.72
C LEU A 46 3.52 2.43 5.29
N ALA A 47 2.56 2.39 4.39
CA ALA A 47 2.76 2.78 3.00
C ALA A 47 1.57 3.59 2.53
N TRP A 48 1.81 4.46 1.56
CA TRP A 48 0.74 5.14 0.86
C TRP A 48 0.15 4.21 -0.18
N VAL A 49 -1.17 4.11 -0.18
CA VAL A 49 -1.90 3.44 -1.25
C VAL A 49 -2.67 4.51 -2.01
N GLN A 50 -2.25 4.76 -3.25
CA GLN A 50 -2.86 5.78 -4.10
C GLN A 50 -3.79 5.10 -5.08
N GLY A 51 -5.07 5.21 -4.82
CA GLY A 51 -6.09 4.69 -5.70
C GLY A 51 -6.65 5.76 -6.63
N PRO A 52 -7.63 5.39 -7.47
CA PRO A 52 -8.20 6.35 -8.42
C PRO A 52 -8.91 7.54 -7.76
N ARG A 53 -9.41 7.37 -6.54
CA ARG A 53 -10.22 8.40 -5.90
C ARG A 53 -9.52 9.13 -4.77
N ARG A 54 -8.61 8.46 -4.09
CA ARG A 54 -7.90 9.08 -2.95
C ARG A 54 -6.71 8.22 -2.56
N GLN A 55 -5.86 8.77 -1.72
CA GLN A 55 -4.76 8.00 -1.15
C GLN A 55 -4.97 7.83 0.34
N GLU A 56 -4.39 6.77 0.90
CA GLU A 56 -4.56 6.44 2.30
C GLU A 56 -3.32 5.70 2.79
N LEU A 57 -2.97 5.90 4.05
CA LEU A 57 -1.90 5.12 4.68
C LEU A 57 -2.45 3.76 5.09
N ALA A 58 -1.68 2.72 4.84
CA ALA A 58 -2.05 1.35 5.18
C ALA A 58 -0.84 0.61 5.71
N THR A 59 -1.08 -0.34 6.62
CA THR A 59 -0.02 -1.20 7.13
C THR A 59 0.34 -2.24 6.09
N VAL A 60 1.63 -2.39 5.83
CA VAL A 60 2.13 -3.37 4.87
C VAL A 60 2.15 -4.75 5.51
N VAL A 61 1.60 -5.74 4.82
CA VAL A 61 1.74 -7.14 5.17
C VAL A 61 2.38 -7.85 3.98
N VAL A 62 3.54 -8.46 4.22
CA VAL A 62 4.22 -9.22 3.17
C VAL A 62 3.60 -10.62 3.13
N ASP A 63 3.10 -11.00 1.97
CA ASP A 63 2.37 -12.26 1.81
C ASP A 63 2.61 -12.79 0.40
N ASP A 64 3.39 -13.86 0.30
CA ASP A 64 3.76 -14.40 -1.01
C ASP A 64 2.64 -15.19 -1.68
N ALA A 65 1.51 -15.36 -1.00
CA ALA A 65 0.30 -15.86 -1.67
C ALA A 65 -0.27 -14.81 -2.63
N VAL A 66 0.09 -13.53 -2.45
CA VAL A 66 -0.28 -12.49 -3.39
C VAL A 66 0.66 -12.55 -4.57
N ALA A 67 0.11 -12.59 -5.78
CA ALA A 67 0.93 -12.66 -6.98
C ALA A 67 1.67 -11.36 -7.22
N ARG A 68 2.81 -11.44 -7.89
CA ARG A 68 3.52 -10.24 -8.33
C ARG A 68 2.64 -9.48 -9.31
N GLY A 69 2.66 -8.17 -9.18
CA GLY A 69 1.79 -7.31 -9.97
C GLY A 69 0.43 -7.06 -9.35
N ASP A 70 0.09 -7.80 -8.30
CA ASP A 70 -1.17 -7.67 -7.58
C ASP A 70 -0.95 -7.17 -6.16
N CYS A 71 -2.02 -6.74 -5.52
CA CYS A 71 -2.03 -6.46 -4.09
C CYS A 71 -3.39 -6.83 -3.51
N GLY A 72 -3.44 -7.03 -2.19
CA GLY A 72 -4.68 -7.20 -1.47
C GLY A 72 -4.90 -6.00 -0.57
N LEU A 73 -6.13 -5.54 -0.45
CA LEU A 73 -6.45 -4.39 0.39
C LEU A 73 -7.46 -4.78 1.47
N ARG A 74 -7.30 -4.18 2.64
CA ARG A 74 -8.29 -4.27 3.72
C ARG A 74 -8.55 -2.85 4.22
N ASP A 75 -9.82 -2.47 4.26
CA ASP A 75 -10.27 -1.17 4.80
C ASP A 75 -9.58 0.04 4.16
N VAL A 76 -9.23 -0.04 2.88
CA VAL A 76 -8.62 1.07 2.16
C VAL A 76 -9.67 1.70 1.27
N ALA A 77 -10.00 2.95 1.54
CA ALA A 77 -10.93 3.69 0.70
C ALA A 77 -10.23 4.16 -0.58
N GLY A 78 -11.01 4.41 -1.61
CA GLY A 78 -10.48 4.99 -2.83
C GLY A 78 -10.06 3.99 -3.90
N ALA A 79 -10.14 2.70 -3.61
CA ALA A 79 -9.80 1.66 -4.59
C ALA A 79 -10.74 0.47 -4.41
N ALA A 80 -10.93 -0.27 -5.47
CA ALA A 80 -11.78 -1.47 -5.49
C ALA A 80 -11.08 -2.57 -6.27
N VAL A 81 -11.62 -3.78 -6.16
CA VAL A 81 -11.08 -4.94 -6.88
C VAL A 81 -10.98 -4.64 -8.37
N SER A 82 -9.90 -5.04 -8.97
CA SER A 82 -9.54 -4.86 -10.37
C SER A 82 -9.07 -3.45 -10.74
N GLU A 83 -9.12 -2.51 -9.81
CA GLU A 83 -8.55 -1.18 -10.05
C GLU A 83 -7.05 -1.18 -9.82
N LEU A 84 -6.40 -0.16 -10.33
CA LEU A 84 -4.95 -0.03 -10.23
C LEU A 84 -4.58 0.98 -9.15
N VAL A 85 -3.55 0.65 -8.39
CA VAL A 85 -3.07 1.51 -7.30
C VAL A 85 -1.56 1.61 -7.36
N ARG A 86 -1.03 2.67 -6.78
CA ARG A 86 0.39 2.77 -6.47
C ARG A 86 0.59 2.63 -4.97
N VAL A 87 1.59 1.84 -4.60
CA VAL A 87 1.96 1.64 -3.21
C VAL A 87 3.38 2.15 -3.05
N THR A 88 3.55 3.16 -2.21
CA THR A 88 4.85 3.82 -2.08
C THR A 88 5.21 4.01 -0.62
N LYS A 89 6.51 4.03 -0.35
CA LYS A 89 7.02 4.33 0.98
C LYS A 89 6.86 5.82 1.26
N PRO A 90 6.35 6.19 2.45
CA PRO A 90 6.25 7.60 2.80
C PRO A 90 7.61 8.28 2.77
N ASP A 91 7.67 9.49 2.25
CA ASP A 91 8.90 10.27 2.21
C ASP A 91 9.03 11.04 3.53
N LEU A 92 9.59 10.36 4.52
CA LEU A 92 9.72 10.93 5.85
C LEU A 92 10.69 12.08 5.91
N ASP A 93 11.75 12.02 5.10
CA ASP A 93 12.76 13.08 5.11
C ASP A 93 12.18 14.40 4.64
N SER A 94 11.53 14.39 3.49
CA SER A 94 10.90 15.58 2.95
C SER A 94 9.82 16.10 3.87
N HIS A 95 9.01 15.22 4.39
CA HIS A 95 7.94 15.57 5.30
C HIS A 95 8.48 16.15 6.60
N THR A 96 9.52 15.54 7.14
CA THR A 96 10.12 15.99 8.39
C THR A 96 10.66 17.39 8.26
N ARG A 97 11.35 17.69 7.16
CA ARG A 97 11.87 19.02 6.95
C ARG A 97 10.77 20.08 6.95
N ARG A 98 9.69 19.78 6.25
CA ARG A 98 8.56 20.70 6.23
C ARG A 98 7.91 20.84 7.60
N GLY A 99 7.80 19.73 8.30
CA GLY A 99 7.22 19.75 9.63
C GLY A 99 8.01 20.56 10.61
N LEU A 100 9.32 20.54 10.48
CA LEU A 100 10.18 21.31 11.36
C LEU A 100 10.07 22.80 11.14
N PHE A 101 9.73 23.20 9.95
CA PHE A 101 9.72 24.61 9.58
C PHE A 101 8.33 25.19 9.49
N ALA A 102 7.36 24.35 9.66
CA ALA A 102 5.99 24.80 9.64
C ALA A 102 5.62 25.46 10.94
#